data_08eda19e77b8e09f1467ac790ba3736a
#
_entry.id   08eda19e77b8e09f1467ac790ba3736a
#
_cell.length_a   1.000
_cell.length_b   1.000
_cell.length_c   1.000
_cell.angle_alpha   90.00
_cell.angle_beta   90.00
_cell.angle_gamma   90.00
#
_symmetry.space_group_name_H-M   'P 1'
#
loop_
_entity.id
_entity.type
_entity.pdbx_description
1 polymer ?
#
loop_
_entity_poly.entity_id
_entity_poly.type
_entity_poly.pdbx_seq_one_letter_code
_entity_poly.pdbx_strand_id
1 'polypeptide(L)'
;CDTVLFYSRRKPDVLDGPARESITTFCTVFLSSGWYVRNPFLKAKLAEMLSYNVMPYGALSMGVLGDAINNQPLAIAHLVPALMTFWIEAESTGSHTQFYDKFNIRYHLGHVFKAIWDNVDHKKQLHTQARENQAEFAVFINRLMNDVTFLLDDALEKLTELHMKQAEMDDHSAWHQRPAQERQEFESIVRTIQAQIRSDLGLGHEFLRLFIMFTKETSASFMMPEIVDRLAAMLDYNLDVLVGPRCQDLKVKDPKAVGFDPRSLLSEILSVILNLAPHEEFAAAMARDGRSYSREIFSKAASIAQRHMLKSPVDIDALAQLVDRVEKIKAQEAMEEEDLGEVPDDFLDPLLATIMRDPVRLPASLSLIHI
;
A
#
# COMPACT_ATOMS: atom_id res chain seq x y z
N CYS A 1 7.36 -7.67 -28.87
CA CYS A 1 7.65 -7.39 -27.45
C CYS A 1 8.92 -8.13 -26.98
N ASP A 2 9.05 -9.45 -27.17
CA ASP A 2 10.14 -10.25 -26.57
C ASP A 2 11.55 -9.80 -26.99
N THR A 3 11.74 -9.42 -28.26
CA THR A 3 13.02 -8.88 -28.76
C THR A 3 13.38 -7.58 -28.04
N VAL A 4 12.42 -6.65 -27.88
CA VAL A 4 12.66 -5.38 -27.19
C VAL A 4 12.95 -5.65 -25.72
N LEU A 5 12.17 -6.52 -25.05
CA LEU A 5 12.42 -6.91 -23.66
C LEU A 5 13.80 -7.55 -23.46
N PHE A 6 14.26 -8.35 -24.41
CA PHE A 6 15.62 -8.91 -24.35
C PHE A 6 16.67 -7.80 -24.32
N TYR A 7 16.56 -6.81 -25.22
CA TYR A 7 17.48 -5.67 -25.24
C TYR A 7 17.31 -4.79 -23.98
N SER A 8 16.09 -4.50 -23.57
CA SER A 8 15.81 -3.73 -22.34
C SER A 8 16.51 -4.28 -21.10
N ARG A 9 16.56 -5.61 -20.99
CA ARG A 9 17.20 -6.30 -19.84
C ARG A 9 18.73 -6.42 -19.95
N ARG A 10 19.26 -6.50 -21.19
CA ARG A 10 20.67 -6.86 -21.42
C ARG A 10 21.52 -5.71 -21.94
N LYS A 11 20.96 -4.87 -22.79
CA LYS A 11 21.68 -3.82 -23.49
C LYS A 11 20.72 -2.69 -23.90
N PRO A 12 20.15 -1.96 -22.91
CA PRO A 12 19.14 -0.92 -23.17
C PRO A 12 19.64 0.22 -24.05
N ASP A 13 20.94 0.52 -24.08
CA ASP A 13 21.58 1.51 -24.96
C ASP A 13 21.29 1.29 -26.46
N VAL A 14 21.02 0.06 -26.90
CA VAL A 14 20.61 -0.22 -28.30
C VAL A 14 19.26 0.40 -28.63
N LEU A 15 18.43 0.66 -27.62
CA LEU A 15 17.09 1.24 -27.76
C LEU A 15 17.13 2.78 -27.70
N ASP A 16 18.30 3.37 -27.49
CA ASP A 16 18.49 4.81 -27.50
C ASP A 16 18.33 5.42 -28.93
N GLY A 17 18.17 6.74 -29.01
CA GLY A 17 17.97 7.45 -30.28
C GLY A 17 16.52 7.36 -30.81
N PRO A 18 16.30 7.19 -32.11
CA PRO A 18 14.97 7.22 -32.73
C PRO A 18 14.02 6.13 -32.24
N ALA A 19 14.54 5.03 -31.72
CA ALA A 19 13.73 3.93 -31.18
C ALA A 19 12.95 4.32 -29.92
N ARG A 20 13.45 5.26 -29.11
CA ARG A 20 12.81 5.75 -27.89
C ARG A 20 11.37 6.21 -28.12
N GLU A 21 11.21 7.12 -29.09
CA GLU A 21 9.90 7.70 -29.43
C GLU A 21 8.93 6.63 -29.91
N SER A 22 9.41 5.73 -30.77
CA SER A 22 8.58 4.65 -31.32
C SER A 22 8.14 3.65 -30.24
N ILE A 23 9.04 3.28 -29.31
CA ILE A 23 8.73 2.36 -28.21
C ILE A 23 7.74 3.03 -27.23
N THR A 24 7.96 4.30 -26.88
CA THR A 24 7.08 5.06 -26.01
C THR A 24 5.67 5.17 -26.61
N THR A 25 5.57 5.55 -27.90
CA THR A 25 4.30 5.59 -28.63
C THR A 25 3.62 4.21 -28.63
N PHE A 26 4.35 3.16 -29.00
CA PHE A 26 3.83 1.80 -29.05
C PHE A 26 3.27 1.35 -27.70
N CYS A 27 4.04 1.50 -26.63
CA CYS A 27 3.60 1.11 -25.29
C CYS A 27 2.39 1.92 -24.81
N THR A 28 2.42 3.25 -24.99
CA THR A 28 1.33 4.14 -24.58
C THR A 28 0.03 3.82 -25.32
N VAL A 29 0.08 3.70 -26.65
CA VAL A 29 -1.12 3.40 -27.47
C VAL A 29 -1.74 2.06 -27.09
N PHE A 30 -0.94 1.01 -26.95
CA PHE A 30 -1.49 -0.31 -26.67
C PHE A 30 -1.89 -0.52 -25.21
N LEU A 31 -1.26 0.16 -24.25
CA LEU A 31 -1.73 0.17 -22.86
C LEU A 31 -3.07 0.91 -22.71
N SER A 32 -3.24 2.04 -23.41
CA SER A 32 -4.48 2.83 -23.38
C SER A 32 -5.61 2.24 -24.22
N SER A 33 -5.33 1.29 -25.12
CA SER A 33 -6.32 0.67 -26.02
C SER A 33 -6.89 -0.64 -25.44
N GLY A 34 -7.52 -0.59 -24.26
CA GLY A 34 -8.09 -1.78 -23.59
C GLY A 34 -9.16 -2.50 -24.42
N TRP A 35 -9.87 -1.80 -25.29
CA TRP A 35 -10.82 -2.37 -26.26
C TRP A 35 -10.16 -3.24 -27.32
N TYR A 36 -8.91 -2.98 -27.67
CA TYR A 36 -8.14 -3.70 -28.69
C TYR A 36 -7.24 -4.78 -28.07
N VAL A 37 -6.44 -4.40 -27.04
CA VAL A 37 -5.56 -5.33 -26.33
C VAL A 37 -6.25 -5.80 -25.04
N ARG A 38 -6.97 -6.92 -25.13
CA ARG A 38 -7.70 -7.49 -23.97
C ARG A 38 -6.86 -8.48 -23.16
N ASN A 39 -5.76 -8.98 -23.72
CA ASN A 39 -4.91 -9.96 -23.05
C ASN A 39 -4.02 -9.27 -22.01
N PRO A 40 -4.21 -9.53 -20.69
CA PRO A 40 -3.46 -8.88 -19.63
C PRO A 40 -1.97 -9.24 -19.66
N PHE A 41 -1.60 -10.44 -20.13
CA PHE A 41 -0.19 -10.84 -20.26
C PHE A 41 0.54 -10.05 -21.35
N LEU A 42 -0.15 -9.66 -22.40
CA LEU A 42 0.43 -8.79 -23.43
C LEU A 42 0.61 -7.37 -22.89
N LYS A 43 -0.38 -6.82 -22.17
CA LYS A 43 -0.24 -5.54 -21.46
C LYS A 43 0.89 -5.57 -20.43
N ALA A 44 1.05 -6.69 -19.71
CA ALA A 44 2.14 -6.88 -18.76
C ALA A 44 3.52 -6.74 -19.42
N LYS A 45 3.71 -7.31 -20.61
CA LYS A 45 4.96 -7.13 -21.38
C LYS A 45 5.21 -5.68 -21.79
N LEU A 46 4.16 -4.90 -22.07
CA LEU A 46 4.29 -3.47 -22.38
C LEU A 46 4.71 -2.68 -21.13
N ALA A 47 4.09 -2.94 -19.98
CA ALA A 47 4.45 -2.34 -18.70
C ALA A 47 5.90 -2.71 -18.30
N GLU A 48 6.29 -3.96 -18.50
CA GLU A 48 7.64 -4.44 -18.26
C GLU A 48 8.67 -3.74 -19.18
N MET A 49 8.34 -3.55 -20.47
CA MET A 49 9.20 -2.80 -21.41
C MET A 49 9.41 -1.37 -20.95
N LEU A 50 8.35 -0.67 -20.53
CA LEU A 50 8.48 0.68 -19.98
C LEU A 50 9.34 0.65 -18.71
N SER A 51 9.02 -0.23 -17.75
CA SER A 51 9.70 -0.32 -16.46
C SER A 51 11.21 -0.51 -16.59
N TYR A 52 11.67 -1.47 -17.38
CA TYR A 52 13.12 -1.69 -17.56
C TYR A 52 13.82 -0.53 -18.22
N ASN A 53 13.16 0.22 -19.09
CA ASN A 53 13.77 1.31 -19.83
C ASN A 53 13.66 2.68 -19.12
N VAL A 54 12.92 2.77 -18.00
CA VAL A 54 12.92 3.95 -17.13
C VAL A 54 13.79 3.77 -15.89
N MET A 55 14.31 2.58 -15.64
CA MET A 55 15.27 2.33 -14.57
C MET A 55 16.63 2.97 -14.91
N PRO A 56 17.37 3.46 -13.90
CA PRO A 56 18.71 4.01 -14.11
C PRO A 56 19.63 3.04 -14.85
N TYR A 57 20.31 3.53 -15.86
CA TYR A 57 21.25 2.76 -16.67
C TYR A 57 22.47 3.60 -17.05
N GLY A 58 23.64 3.20 -16.62
CA GLY A 58 24.89 3.94 -16.87
C GLY A 58 24.81 5.36 -16.31
N ALA A 59 24.98 6.37 -17.18
CA ALA A 59 24.83 7.78 -16.82
C ALA A 59 23.38 8.30 -16.90
N LEU A 60 22.44 7.50 -17.40
CA LEU A 60 21.03 7.87 -17.57
C LEU A 60 20.28 7.59 -16.28
N SER A 61 20.07 8.59 -15.43
CA SER A 61 19.37 8.47 -14.15
C SER A 61 17.90 8.06 -14.28
N MET A 62 17.27 8.39 -15.41
CA MET A 62 15.87 8.06 -15.74
C MET A 62 15.75 6.95 -16.81
N GLY A 63 16.81 6.18 -17.03
CA GLY A 63 16.86 5.16 -18.08
C GLY A 63 16.79 5.73 -19.51
N VAL A 64 16.63 4.82 -20.47
CA VAL A 64 16.64 5.17 -21.90
C VAL A 64 15.36 5.88 -22.35
N LEU A 65 14.20 5.54 -21.76
CA LEU A 65 12.91 6.13 -22.12
C LEU A 65 12.46 7.29 -21.24
N GLY A 66 13.23 7.65 -20.19
CA GLY A 66 12.81 8.67 -19.23
C GLY A 66 12.46 10.01 -19.88
N ASP A 67 13.29 10.49 -20.80
CA ASP A 67 13.02 11.74 -21.53
C ASP A 67 11.77 11.60 -22.43
N ALA A 68 11.64 10.49 -23.15
CA ALA A 68 10.56 10.29 -24.09
C ALA A 68 9.19 10.22 -23.37
N ILE A 69 9.07 9.46 -22.28
CA ILE A 69 7.80 9.37 -21.52
C ILE A 69 7.41 10.69 -20.87
N ASN A 70 8.38 11.56 -20.57
CA ASN A 70 8.13 12.83 -19.89
C ASN A 70 7.97 14.04 -20.85
N ASN A 71 8.28 13.89 -22.14
CA ASN A 71 8.18 14.99 -23.10
C ASN A 71 7.23 14.70 -24.26
N GLN A 72 6.90 13.43 -24.53
CA GLN A 72 6.04 13.08 -25.65
C GLN A 72 4.56 13.41 -25.33
N PRO A 73 3.86 14.23 -26.14
CA PRO A 73 2.48 14.65 -25.86
C PRO A 73 1.52 13.48 -25.66
N LEU A 74 1.69 12.40 -26.43
CA LEU A 74 0.85 11.22 -26.32
C LEU A 74 1.03 10.51 -24.97
N ALA A 75 2.26 10.36 -24.50
CA ALA A 75 2.55 9.77 -23.19
C ALA A 75 2.01 10.66 -22.06
N ILE A 76 2.21 11.97 -22.15
CA ILE A 76 1.66 12.92 -21.15
C ILE A 76 0.14 12.82 -21.07
N ALA A 77 -0.56 12.73 -22.20
CA ALA A 77 -2.02 12.71 -22.22
C ALA A 77 -2.63 11.38 -21.75
N HIS A 78 -1.97 10.23 -22.00
CA HIS A 78 -2.62 8.93 -21.90
C HIS A 78 -1.94 7.94 -20.96
N LEU A 79 -0.68 8.17 -20.54
CA LEU A 79 0.04 7.16 -19.77
C LEU A 79 -0.54 6.98 -18.36
N VAL A 80 -0.81 8.06 -17.62
CA VAL A 80 -1.37 7.99 -16.26
C VAL A 80 -2.69 7.22 -16.23
N PRO A 81 -3.73 7.58 -17.02
CA PRO A 81 -4.97 6.82 -17.03
C PRO A 81 -4.77 5.36 -17.46
N ALA A 82 -3.90 5.08 -18.45
CA ALA A 82 -3.62 3.71 -18.88
C ALA A 82 -2.97 2.85 -17.78
N LEU A 83 -2.04 3.41 -17.00
CA LEU A 83 -1.41 2.74 -15.87
C LEU A 83 -2.44 2.43 -14.76
N MET A 84 -3.32 3.38 -14.44
CA MET A 84 -4.38 3.20 -13.44
C MET A 84 -5.37 2.10 -13.86
N THR A 85 -5.89 2.19 -15.08
CA THR A 85 -6.81 1.17 -15.64
C THR A 85 -6.15 -0.21 -15.65
N PHE A 86 -4.88 -0.30 -16.07
CA PHE A 86 -4.21 -1.60 -16.08
C PHE A 86 -3.87 -2.11 -14.67
N TRP A 87 -3.64 -1.25 -13.69
CA TRP A 87 -3.53 -1.65 -12.27
C TRP A 87 -4.78 -2.37 -11.79
N ILE A 88 -5.96 -1.83 -12.17
CA ILE A 88 -7.26 -2.44 -11.85
C ILE A 88 -7.44 -3.79 -12.57
N GLU A 89 -7.20 -3.81 -13.89
CA GLU A 89 -7.35 -5.01 -14.73
C GLU A 89 -6.43 -6.17 -14.32
N ALA A 90 -5.27 -5.87 -13.75
CA ALA A 90 -4.31 -6.89 -13.29
C ALA A 90 -4.86 -7.82 -12.21
N GLU A 91 -5.99 -7.47 -11.56
CA GLU A 91 -6.70 -8.37 -10.64
C GLU A 91 -7.26 -9.61 -11.33
N SER A 92 -7.56 -9.56 -12.62
CA SER A 92 -8.28 -10.61 -13.36
C SER A 92 -7.39 -11.50 -14.22
N THR A 93 -6.16 -11.79 -13.80
CA THR A 93 -5.17 -12.52 -14.64
C THR A 93 -5.30 -14.06 -14.66
N GLY A 94 -6.34 -14.68 -14.05
CA GLY A 94 -6.60 -16.14 -14.11
C GLY A 94 -6.43 -16.88 -12.77
N SER A 95 -7.03 -18.07 -12.61
CA SER A 95 -7.30 -18.68 -11.31
C SER A 95 -6.13 -19.40 -10.61
N HIS A 96 -5.03 -19.74 -11.28
CA HIS A 96 -3.96 -20.55 -10.68
C HIS A 96 -2.60 -19.85 -10.49
N THR A 97 -2.36 -18.72 -11.15
CA THR A 97 -1.11 -17.94 -11.06
C THR A 97 -1.34 -16.49 -10.65
N GLN A 98 -2.59 -16.13 -10.38
CA GLN A 98 -3.07 -14.76 -10.17
C GLN A 98 -2.25 -13.93 -9.19
N PHE A 99 -1.81 -14.56 -8.09
CA PHE A 99 -1.17 -13.85 -7.00
C PHE A 99 0.18 -13.24 -7.40
N TYR A 100 1.07 -14.05 -7.93
CA TYR A 100 2.40 -13.58 -8.34
C TYR A 100 2.36 -12.71 -9.59
N ASP A 101 1.44 -13.00 -10.52
CA ASP A 101 1.34 -12.24 -11.76
C ASP A 101 0.88 -10.80 -11.51
N LYS A 102 -0.14 -10.59 -10.66
CA LYS A 102 -0.64 -9.23 -10.37
C LYS A 102 0.40 -8.36 -9.67
N PHE A 103 1.13 -8.89 -8.68
CA PHE A 103 2.15 -8.12 -7.98
C PHE A 103 3.34 -7.81 -8.86
N ASN A 104 3.75 -8.73 -9.73
CA ASN A 104 4.80 -8.47 -10.72
C ASN A 104 4.38 -7.39 -11.72
N ILE A 105 3.14 -7.45 -12.23
CA ILE A 105 2.59 -6.40 -13.11
C ILE A 105 2.59 -5.05 -12.40
N ARG A 106 2.03 -4.98 -11.19
CA ARG A 106 1.93 -3.76 -10.39
C ARG A 106 3.28 -3.20 -9.97
N TYR A 107 4.26 -4.05 -9.73
CA TYR A 107 5.64 -3.64 -9.53
C TYR A 107 6.20 -2.86 -10.74
N HIS A 108 6.00 -3.38 -11.95
CA HIS A 108 6.42 -2.68 -13.17
C HIS A 108 5.66 -1.37 -13.39
N LEU A 109 4.35 -1.36 -13.16
CA LEU A 109 3.55 -0.13 -13.23
C LEU A 109 4.03 0.90 -12.21
N GLY A 110 4.36 0.48 -11.00
CA GLY A 110 4.91 1.33 -9.94
C GLY A 110 6.22 2.03 -10.34
N HIS A 111 7.11 1.32 -11.03
CA HIS A 111 8.33 1.92 -11.55
C HIS A 111 8.06 3.00 -12.60
N VAL A 112 7.08 2.79 -13.47
CA VAL A 112 6.68 3.79 -14.45
C VAL A 112 6.06 5.01 -13.76
N PHE A 113 5.17 4.84 -12.78
CA PHE A 113 4.62 5.94 -11.98
C PHE A 113 5.73 6.78 -11.33
N LYS A 114 6.74 6.14 -10.74
CA LYS A 114 7.88 6.86 -10.14
C LYS A 114 8.68 7.65 -11.17
N ALA A 115 8.89 7.09 -12.35
CA ALA A 115 9.67 7.75 -13.41
C ALA A 115 8.98 9.01 -14.00
N ILE A 116 7.66 9.08 -13.92
CA ILE A 116 6.87 10.23 -14.40
C ILE A 116 6.47 11.19 -13.28
N TRP A 117 6.79 10.87 -12.02
CA TRP A 117 6.24 11.56 -10.86
C TRP A 117 6.65 13.02 -10.73
N ASP A 118 7.87 13.37 -11.12
CA ASP A 118 8.34 14.75 -11.03
C ASP A 118 7.82 15.67 -12.16
N ASN A 119 7.13 15.08 -13.14
CA ASN A 119 6.57 15.81 -14.26
C ASN A 119 5.20 16.41 -13.89
N VAL A 120 5.12 17.74 -13.96
CA VAL A 120 3.91 18.51 -13.61
C VAL A 120 2.72 18.17 -14.51
N ASP A 121 2.95 17.84 -15.79
CA ASP A 121 1.85 17.55 -16.71
C ASP A 121 1.26 16.14 -16.47
N HIS A 122 2.08 15.17 -16.09
CA HIS A 122 1.58 13.89 -15.62
C HIS A 122 0.79 14.01 -14.31
N LYS A 123 1.23 14.87 -13.38
CA LYS A 123 0.45 15.18 -12.17
C LYS A 123 -0.89 15.83 -12.48
N LYS A 124 -0.95 16.74 -13.45
CA LYS A 124 -2.23 17.30 -13.91
C LYS A 124 -3.18 16.21 -14.41
N GLN A 125 -2.68 15.21 -15.15
CA GLN A 125 -3.50 14.07 -15.57
C GLN A 125 -4.01 13.27 -14.37
N LEU A 126 -3.17 13.03 -13.35
CA LEU A 126 -3.61 12.38 -12.12
C LEU A 126 -4.75 13.16 -11.42
N HIS A 127 -4.60 14.48 -11.27
CA HIS A 127 -5.65 15.34 -10.71
C HIS A 127 -6.93 15.33 -11.55
N THR A 128 -6.80 15.28 -12.88
CA THR A 128 -7.95 15.15 -13.79
C THR A 128 -8.67 13.82 -13.55
N GLN A 129 -7.95 12.70 -13.46
CA GLN A 129 -8.57 11.41 -13.14
C GLN A 129 -9.25 11.42 -11.77
N ALA A 130 -8.58 11.95 -10.74
CA ALA A 130 -9.15 12.04 -9.39
C ALA A 130 -10.42 12.89 -9.31
N ARG A 131 -10.57 13.92 -10.17
CA ARG A 131 -11.72 14.82 -10.17
C ARG A 131 -12.82 14.41 -11.13
N GLU A 132 -12.47 13.98 -12.34
CA GLU A 132 -13.42 13.74 -13.43
C GLU A 132 -13.87 12.28 -13.54
N ASN A 133 -13.01 11.35 -13.09
CA ASN A 133 -13.26 9.92 -13.12
C ASN A 133 -13.22 9.30 -11.70
N GLN A 134 -13.93 9.95 -10.76
CA GLN A 134 -13.87 9.60 -9.32
C GLN A 134 -14.12 8.12 -9.03
N ALA A 135 -15.10 7.51 -9.71
CA ALA A 135 -15.43 6.10 -9.49
C ALA A 135 -14.26 5.16 -9.87
N GLU A 136 -13.62 5.38 -11.01
CA GLU A 136 -12.46 4.58 -11.44
C GLU A 136 -11.23 4.87 -10.56
N PHE A 137 -11.06 6.13 -10.18
CA PHE A 137 -10.00 6.54 -9.25
C PHE A 137 -10.17 5.86 -7.89
N ALA A 138 -11.40 5.81 -7.34
CA ALA A 138 -11.70 5.12 -6.09
C ALA A 138 -11.39 3.61 -6.19
N VAL A 139 -11.73 2.95 -7.30
CA VAL A 139 -11.40 1.54 -7.52
C VAL A 139 -9.87 1.35 -7.55
N PHE A 140 -9.14 2.22 -8.25
CA PHE A 140 -7.68 2.18 -8.30
C PHE A 140 -7.06 2.30 -6.90
N ILE A 141 -7.47 3.31 -6.12
CA ILE A 141 -6.98 3.52 -4.75
C ILE A 141 -7.32 2.34 -3.84
N ASN A 142 -8.55 1.82 -3.91
CA ASN A 142 -8.93 0.63 -3.14
C ASN A 142 -8.08 -0.60 -3.49
N ARG A 143 -7.71 -0.80 -4.76
CA ARG A 143 -6.81 -1.88 -5.16
C ARG A 143 -5.40 -1.68 -4.60
N LEU A 144 -4.86 -0.47 -4.71
CA LEU A 144 -3.54 -0.15 -4.15
C LEU A 144 -3.53 -0.30 -2.63
N MET A 145 -4.56 0.17 -1.93
CA MET A 145 -4.70 0.00 -0.48
C MET A 145 -4.76 -1.47 -0.09
N ASN A 146 -5.58 -2.29 -0.79
CA ASN A 146 -5.65 -3.72 -0.54
C ASN A 146 -4.30 -4.42 -0.75
N ASP A 147 -3.53 -4.01 -1.75
CA ASP A 147 -2.19 -4.58 -1.99
C ASP A 147 -1.23 -4.24 -0.86
N VAL A 148 -1.21 -2.98 -0.41
CA VAL A 148 -0.38 -2.56 0.74
C VAL A 148 -0.77 -3.33 1.99
N THR A 149 -2.08 -3.36 2.32
CA THR A 149 -2.60 -4.09 3.48
C THR A 149 -2.18 -5.55 3.43
N PHE A 150 -2.46 -6.24 2.32
CA PHE A 150 -2.15 -7.66 2.17
C PHE A 150 -0.65 -7.95 2.37
N LEU A 151 0.22 -7.18 1.71
CA LEU A 151 1.67 -7.43 1.76
C LEU A 151 2.26 -7.13 3.15
N LEU A 152 1.77 -6.08 3.82
CA LEU A 152 2.23 -5.76 5.17
C LEU A 152 1.71 -6.78 6.19
N ASP A 153 0.43 -7.13 6.14
CA ASP A 153 -0.17 -8.11 7.08
C ASP A 153 0.51 -9.47 6.94
N ASP A 154 0.68 -9.96 5.71
CA ASP A 154 1.34 -11.25 5.45
C ASP A 154 2.82 -11.24 5.92
N ALA A 155 3.55 -10.15 5.67
CA ALA A 155 4.94 -10.01 6.13
C ALA A 155 5.03 -9.96 7.66
N LEU A 156 4.16 -9.22 8.34
CA LEU A 156 4.16 -9.08 9.80
C LEU A 156 3.74 -10.37 10.49
N GLU A 157 2.76 -11.11 9.94
CA GLU A 157 2.36 -12.42 10.41
C GLU A 157 3.51 -13.44 10.28
N LYS A 158 4.18 -13.46 9.13
CA LYS A 158 5.35 -14.32 8.89
C LYS A 158 6.56 -13.94 9.75
N LEU A 159 6.74 -12.67 10.10
CA LEU A 159 7.77 -12.26 11.07
C LEU A 159 7.48 -12.84 12.45
N THR A 160 6.23 -12.83 12.89
CA THR A 160 5.79 -13.46 14.14
C THR A 160 6.03 -14.98 14.09
N GLU A 161 5.68 -15.64 12.99
CA GLU A 161 5.96 -17.07 12.80
C GLU A 161 7.46 -17.37 12.83
N LEU A 162 8.26 -16.56 12.16
CA LEU A 162 9.73 -16.68 12.15
C LEU A 162 10.32 -16.53 13.56
N HIS A 163 9.81 -15.55 14.33
CA HIS A 163 10.21 -15.34 15.73
C HIS A 163 9.96 -16.60 16.57
N MET A 164 8.76 -17.17 16.49
CA MET A 164 8.42 -18.40 17.22
C MET A 164 9.30 -19.58 16.80
N LYS A 165 9.50 -19.77 15.49
CA LYS A 165 10.37 -20.86 14.98
C LYS A 165 11.84 -20.68 15.40
N GLN A 166 12.32 -19.45 15.46
CA GLN A 166 13.68 -19.17 15.96
C GLN A 166 13.80 -19.45 17.46
N ALA A 167 12.80 -19.12 18.26
CA ALA A 167 12.75 -19.47 19.69
C ALA A 167 12.76 -20.99 19.90
N GLU A 168 12.03 -21.73 19.06
CA GLU A 168 12.02 -23.21 19.11
C GLU A 168 13.40 -23.82 18.76
N MET A 169 14.12 -23.23 17.81
CA MET A 169 15.51 -23.64 17.48
C MET A 169 16.51 -23.29 18.58
N ASP A 170 16.22 -22.29 19.42
CA ASP A 170 17.09 -21.86 20.53
C ASP A 170 16.92 -22.71 21.78
N ASP A 171 15.87 -23.50 21.89
CA ASP A 171 15.79 -24.56 22.90
C ASP A 171 16.73 -25.72 22.51
N HIS A 172 18.01 -25.53 22.80
CA HIS A 172 19.05 -26.48 22.43
C HIS A 172 18.76 -27.90 22.89
N SER A 173 18.10 -28.10 24.04
CA SER A 173 17.80 -29.41 24.56
C SER A 173 16.76 -30.14 23.73
N ALA A 174 15.68 -29.48 23.39
CA ALA A 174 14.61 -30.01 22.53
C ALA A 174 15.07 -30.12 21.07
N TRP A 175 15.82 -29.14 20.58
CA TRP A 175 16.33 -29.10 19.21
C TRP A 175 17.25 -30.26 18.87
N HIS A 176 18.23 -30.59 19.76
CA HIS A 176 19.16 -31.66 19.51
C HIS A 176 18.56 -33.07 19.67
N GLN A 177 17.43 -33.21 20.36
CA GLN A 177 16.71 -34.48 20.47
C GLN A 177 15.91 -34.82 19.20
N ARG A 178 15.66 -33.86 18.30
CA ARG A 178 14.95 -34.11 17.04
C ARG A 178 15.83 -34.89 16.06
N PRO A 179 15.26 -35.84 15.29
CA PRO A 179 15.94 -36.52 14.20
C PRO A 179 16.55 -35.51 13.20
N ALA A 180 17.70 -35.89 12.63
CA ALA A 180 18.40 -34.99 11.69
C ALA A 180 17.52 -34.57 10.48
N GLN A 181 16.67 -35.47 9.99
CA GLN A 181 15.76 -35.20 8.89
C GLN A 181 14.74 -34.13 9.26
N GLU A 182 14.11 -34.23 10.44
CA GLU A 182 13.14 -33.26 10.92
C GLU A 182 13.76 -31.86 11.10
N ARG A 183 14.99 -31.80 11.61
CA ARG A 183 15.74 -30.54 11.72
C ARG A 183 15.97 -29.91 10.36
N GLN A 184 16.34 -30.71 9.34
CA GLN A 184 16.59 -30.23 8.00
C GLN A 184 15.31 -29.73 7.33
N GLU A 185 14.19 -30.42 7.51
CA GLU A 185 12.87 -30.01 7.03
C GLU A 185 12.46 -28.68 7.69
N PHE A 186 12.60 -28.56 9.00
CA PHE A 186 12.29 -27.35 9.75
C PHE A 186 13.15 -26.14 9.29
N GLU A 187 14.45 -26.33 9.13
CA GLU A 187 15.36 -25.30 8.59
C GLU A 187 14.97 -24.88 7.16
N SER A 188 14.46 -25.82 6.35
CA SER A 188 13.96 -25.52 5.01
C SER A 188 12.72 -24.64 5.07
N ILE A 189 11.80 -24.93 5.99
CA ILE A 189 10.60 -24.09 6.24
C ILE A 189 11.02 -22.68 6.67
N VAL A 190 11.96 -22.57 7.61
CA VAL A 190 12.47 -21.26 8.07
C VAL A 190 13.05 -20.45 6.91
N ARG A 191 13.85 -21.08 6.04
CA ARG A 191 14.39 -20.40 4.84
C ARG A 191 13.29 -19.95 3.89
N THR A 192 12.24 -20.74 3.71
CA THR A 192 11.09 -20.38 2.87
C THR A 192 10.37 -19.17 3.45
N ILE A 193 10.06 -19.15 4.75
CA ILE A 193 9.45 -18.02 5.44
C ILE A 193 10.29 -16.75 5.29
N GLN A 194 11.61 -16.85 5.51
CA GLN A 194 12.53 -15.72 5.32
C GLN A 194 12.52 -15.16 3.90
N ALA A 195 12.44 -16.02 2.89
CA ALA A 195 12.37 -15.60 1.49
C ALA A 195 11.04 -14.90 1.18
N GLN A 196 9.92 -15.40 1.73
CA GLN A 196 8.60 -14.79 1.58
C GLN A 196 8.56 -13.42 2.25
N ILE A 197 8.98 -13.28 3.52
CA ILE A 197 9.05 -11.99 4.22
C ILE A 197 9.83 -10.96 3.39
N ARG A 198 10.98 -11.36 2.84
CA ARG A 198 11.78 -10.45 2.02
C ARG A 198 11.07 -10.00 0.76
N SER A 199 10.35 -10.91 0.11
CA SER A 199 9.54 -10.60 -1.07
C SER A 199 8.39 -9.65 -0.74
N ASP A 200 7.64 -9.97 0.30
CA ASP A 200 6.44 -9.23 0.68
C ASP A 200 6.78 -7.84 1.22
N LEU A 201 7.82 -7.72 2.06
CA LEU A 201 8.31 -6.41 2.51
C LEU A 201 8.88 -5.58 1.36
N GLY A 202 9.61 -6.22 0.43
CA GLY A 202 10.14 -5.52 -0.74
C GLY A 202 9.03 -4.88 -1.59
N LEU A 203 7.99 -5.65 -1.91
CA LEU A 203 6.82 -5.17 -2.63
C LEU A 203 5.98 -4.20 -1.79
N GLY A 204 5.79 -4.50 -0.51
CA GLY A 204 5.07 -3.65 0.43
C GLY A 204 5.64 -2.25 0.53
N HIS A 205 6.96 -2.12 0.68
CA HIS A 205 7.65 -0.82 0.66
C HIS A 205 7.49 -0.10 -0.69
N GLU A 206 7.59 -0.82 -1.82
CA GLU A 206 7.40 -0.22 -3.14
C GLU A 206 5.99 0.37 -3.31
N PHE A 207 4.97 -0.35 -2.86
CA PHE A 207 3.57 0.10 -2.97
C PHE A 207 3.22 1.16 -1.91
N LEU A 208 3.77 1.05 -0.70
CA LEU A 208 3.60 2.07 0.33
C LEU A 208 4.20 3.41 -0.10
N ARG A 209 5.35 3.40 -0.79
CA ARG A 209 5.94 4.62 -1.36
C ARG A 209 5.05 5.24 -2.43
N LEU A 210 4.44 4.43 -3.31
CA LEU A 210 3.43 4.94 -4.24
C LEU A 210 2.24 5.54 -3.49
N PHE A 211 1.79 4.88 -2.43
CA PHE A 211 0.70 5.36 -1.60
C PHE A 211 1.01 6.71 -0.95
N ILE A 212 2.24 6.89 -0.45
CA ILE A 212 2.75 8.17 0.05
C ILE A 212 2.71 9.25 -1.05
N MET A 213 3.15 8.91 -2.27
CA MET A 213 3.15 9.82 -3.40
C MET A 213 1.72 10.26 -3.76
N PHE A 214 0.79 9.33 -3.87
CA PHE A 214 -0.61 9.63 -4.20
C PHE A 214 -1.31 10.41 -3.09
N THR A 215 -1.15 10.02 -1.82
CA THR A 215 -1.75 10.73 -0.69
C THR A 215 -1.21 12.15 -0.56
N LYS A 216 0.06 12.38 -0.87
CA LYS A 216 0.65 13.73 -0.88
C LYS A 216 0.06 14.62 -1.97
N GLU A 217 -0.20 14.07 -3.15
CA GLU A 217 -0.62 14.84 -4.31
C GLU A 217 -2.15 15.02 -4.39
N THR A 218 -2.92 14.01 -3.99
CA THR A 218 -4.38 13.96 -4.14
C THR A 218 -5.11 13.60 -2.84
N SER A 219 -4.64 14.10 -1.69
CA SER A 219 -5.15 13.72 -0.35
C SER A 219 -6.67 13.82 -0.22
N ALA A 220 -7.30 14.85 -0.80
CA ALA A 220 -8.75 15.02 -0.77
C ALA A 220 -9.53 13.85 -1.40
N SER A 221 -8.95 13.18 -2.40
CA SER A 221 -9.59 12.03 -3.06
C SER A 221 -9.61 10.77 -2.19
N PHE A 222 -8.83 10.74 -1.11
CA PHE A 222 -8.84 9.66 -0.13
C PHE A 222 -9.92 9.84 0.95
N MET A 223 -10.61 10.99 0.97
CA MET A 223 -11.67 11.31 1.93
C MET A 223 -13.04 10.77 1.50
N MET A 224 -13.12 10.04 0.38
CA MET A 224 -14.35 9.38 -0.03
C MET A 224 -14.80 8.37 1.04
N PRO A 225 -16.12 8.32 1.37
CA PRO A 225 -16.64 7.44 2.43
C PRO A 225 -16.24 5.97 2.26
N GLU A 226 -16.19 5.49 1.00
CA GLU A 226 -15.82 4.11 0.68
C GLU A 226 -14.34 3.78 0.94
N ILE A 227 -13.51 4.79 1.23
CA ILE A 227 -12.06 4.65 1.39
C ILE A 227 -11.60 5.05 2.79
N VAL A 228 -12.05 6.20 3.30
CA VAL A 228 -11.45 6.87 4.44
C VAL A 228 -11.47 6.02 5.72
N ASP A 229 -12.57 5.35 6.03
CA ASP A 229 -12.69 4.53 7.25
C ASP A 229 -11.76 3.29 7.18
N ARG A 230 -11.73 2.62 6.03
CA ARG A 230 -10.83 1.49 5.81
C ARG A 230 -9.35 1.89 5.84
N LEU A 231 -9.06 3.07 5.31
CA LEU A 231 -7.72 3.63 5.30
C LEU A 231 -7.25 3.97 6.71
N ALA A 232 -8.09 4.63 7.51
CA ALA A 232 -7.82 4.92 8.92
C ALA A 232 -7.54 3.61 9.69
N ALA A 233 -8.45 2.65 9.62
CA ALA A 233 -8.31 1.36 10.31
C ALA A 233 -7.03 0.60 9.89
N MET A 234 -6.65 0.60 8.61
CA MET A 234 -5.41 -0.01 8.13
C MET A 234 -4.17 0.67 8.71
N LEU A 235 -4.14 2.00 8.74
CA LEU A 235 -3.00 2.76 9.27
C LEU A 235 -2.88 2.58 10.78
N ASP A 236 -3.99 2.67 11.53
CA ASP A 236 -4.04 2.49 12.97
C ASP A 236 -3.61 1.08 13.38
N TYR A 237 -4.09 0.05 12.68
CA TYR A 237 -3.69 -1.34 12.90
C TYR A 237 -2.19 -1.56 12.68
N ASN A 238 -1.64 -1.10 11.56
CA ASN A 238 -0.21 -1.25 11.28
C ASN A 238 0.64 -0.49 12.31
N LEU A 239 0.17 0.67 12.76
CA LEU A 239 0.84 1.43 13.81
C LEU A 239 0.83 0.67 15.14
N ASP A 240 -0.31 0.08 15.54
CA ASP A 240 -0.41 -0.76 16.74
C ASP A 240 0.52 -1.98 16.67
N VAL A 241 0.57 -2.68 15.54
CA VAL A 241 1.47 -3.83 15.39
C VAL A 241 2.94 -3.43 15.51
N LEU A 242 3.35 -2.29 14.93
CA LEU A 242 4.74 -1.85 14.95
C LEU A 242 5.19 -1.26 16.28
N VAL A 243 4.30 -0.60 17.00
CA VAL A 243 4.64 0.22 18.18
C VAL A 243 3.97 -0.31 19.46
N GLY A 244 2.84 -1.00 19.33
CA GLY A 244 2.07 -1.57 20.43
C GLY A 244 2.76 -2.75 21.13
N PRO A 245 2.05 -3.44 22.02
CA PRO A 245 2.61 -4.59 22.77
C PRO A 245 3.13 -5.71 21.88
N ARG A 246 2.45 -5.96 20.75
CA ARG A 246 2.80 -7.04 19.81
C ARG A 246 4.10 -6.81 19.04
N CYS A 247 4.70 -5.63 19.09
CA CYS A 247 5.98 -5.36 18.43
C CYS A 247 7.14 -6.26 18.91
N GLN A 248 7.00 -6.89 20.08
CA GLN A 248 7.98 -7.86 20.60
C GLN A 248 8.01 -9.16 19.75
N ASP A 249 6.86 -9.56 19.22
CA ASP A 249 6.70 -10.77 18.41
C ASP A 249 7.34 -10.61 17.01
N LEU A 250 7.65 -9.38 16.61
CA LEU A 250 8.35 -9.08 15.36
C LEU A 250 9.89 -9.16 15.48
N LYS A 251 10.43 -9.46 16.67
CA LYS A 251 11.87 -9.53 16.90
C LYS A 251 12.43 -10.83 16.34
N VAL A 252 13.09 -10.74 15.20
CA VAL A 252 13.83 -11.84 14.58
C VAL A 252 15.34 -11.66 14.77
N LYS A 253 16.13 -12.75 14.70
CA LYS A 253 17.57 -12.74 14.94
C LYS A 253 18.34 -11.82 13.99
N ASP A 254 17.99 -11.84 12.71
CA ASP A 254 18.60 -11.00 11.68
C ASP A 254 17.51 -10.31 10.85
N PRO A 255 16.99 -9.16 11.31
CA PRO A 255 15.96 -8.43 10.58
C PRO A 255 16.47 -7.92 9.22
N LYS A 256 17.76 -7.62 9.07
CA LYS A 256 18.33 -7.17 7.80
C LYS A 256 18.33 -8.27 6.74
N ALA A 257 18.57 -9.51 7.13
CA ALA A 257 18.55 -10.65 6.22
C ALA A 257 17.16 -10.89 5.59
N VAL A 258 16.10 -10.50 6.29
CA VAL A 258 14.72 -10.56 5.78
C VAL A 258 14.21 -9.22 5.24
N GLY A 259 15.05 -8.19 5.21
CA GLY A 259 14.68 -6.86 4.72
C GLY A 259 13.77 -6.08 5.66
N PHE A 260 13.66 -6.47 6.94
CA PHE A 260 12.80 -5.79 7.92
C PHE A 260 13.53 -4.64 8.60
N ASP A 261 13.07 -3.42 8.33
CA ASP A 261 13.46 -2.22 9.05
C ASP A 261 12.20 -1.55 9.65
N PRO A 262 11.89 -1.81 10.92
CA PRO A 262 10.70 -1.27 11.57
C PRO A 262 10.69 0.26 11.62
N ARG A 263 11.86 0.92 11.62
CA ARG A 263 11.94 2.38 11.64
C ARG A 263 11.59 2.98 10.28
N SER A 264 12.09 2.37 9.20
CA SER A 264 11.72 2.77 7.84
C SER A 264 10.23 2.61 7.61
N LEU A 265 9.68 1.44 7.98
CA LEU A 265 8.24 1.16 7.83
C LEU A 265 7.39 2.13 8.67
N LEU A 266 7.76 2.38 9.93
CA LEU A 266 7.10 3.38 10.78
C LEU A 266 7.13 4.77 10.13
N SER A 267 8.28 5.18 9.60
CA SER A 267 8.41 6.48 8.94
C SER A 267 7.51 6.58 7.70
N GLU A 268 7.41 5.52 6.91
CA GLU A 268 6.56 5.49 5.71
C GLU A 268 5.06 5.57 6.09
N ILE A 269 4.60 4.81 7.09
CA ILE A 269 3.21 4.86 7.59
C ILE A 269 2.89 6.26 8.14
N LEU A 270 3.77 6.84 8.97
CA LEU A 270 3.59 8.19 9.46
C LEU A 270 3.56 9.24 8.35
N SER A 271 4.25 9.01 7.21
CA SER A 271 4.14 9.91 6.05
C SER A 271 2.74 9.90 5.45
N VAL A 272 2.10 8.73 5.34
CA VAL A 272 0.72 8.64 4.86
C VAL A 272 -0.23 9.35 5.81
N ILE A 273 -0.13 9.07 7.11
CA ILE A 273 -0.95 9.72 8.15
C ILE A 273 -0.83 11.24 8.08
N LEU A 274 0.40 11.76 7.98
CA LEU A 274 0.68 13.19 7.90
C LEU A 274 0.12 13.85 6.63
N ASN A 275 0.16 13.15 5.49
CA ASN A 275 -0.44 13.64 4.26
C ASN A 275 -1.98 13.79 4.37
N LEU A 276 -2.61 12.94 5.18
CA LEU A 276 -4.05 12.92 5.39
C LEU A 276 -4.50 13.74 6.62
N ALA A 277 -3.57 14.03 7.53
CA ALA A 277 -3.84 14.76 8.76
C ALA A 277 -4.58 16.10 8.60
N PRO A 278 -4.44 16.88 7.51
CA PRO A 278 -5.19 18.12 7.36
C PRO A 278 -6.70 17.96 7.19
N HIS A 279 -7.20 16.75 6.87
CA HIS A 279 -8.61 16.49 6.58
C HIS A 279 -9.39 16.08 7.82
N GLU A 280 -10.54 16.74 8.05
CA GLU A 280 -11.42 16.43 9.18
C GLU A 280 -12.10 15.07 9.04
N GLU A 281 -12.41 14.67 7.80
CA GLU A 281 -12.99 13.35 7.47
C GLU A 281 -12.04 12.21 7.91
N PHE A 282 -10.73 12.41 7.78
CA PHE A 282 -9.74 11.44 8.23
C PHE A 282 -9.67 11.37 9.77
N ALA A 283 -9.70 12.51 10.46
CA ALA A 283 -9.74 12.55 11.92
C ALA A 283 -11.03 11.87 12.46
N ALA A 284 -12.17 12.11 11.80
CA ALA A 284 -13.44 11.46 12.14
C ALA A 284 -13.40 9.95 11.89
N ALA A 285 -12.77 9.51 10.80
CA ALA A 285 -12.59 8.08 10.51
C ALA A 285 -11.74 7.37 11.57
N MET A 286 -10.64 8.01 12.01
CA MET A 286 -9.82 7.51 13.12
C MET A 286 -10.61 7.47 14.45
N ALA A 287 -11.45 8.47 14.71
CA ALA A 287 -12.28 8.51 15.91
C ALA A 287 -13.27 7.34 15.96
N ARG A 288 -13.82 6.95 14.80
CA ARG A 288 -14.71 5.78 14.66
C ARG A 288 -14.00 4.43 14.75
N ASP A 289 -12.67 4.38 14.55
CA ASP A 289 -11.92 3.14 14.73
C ASP A 289 -11.75 2.78 16.21
N GLY A 290 -12.73 2.09 16.76
CA GLY A 290 -12.71 1.62 18.15
C GLY A 290 -11.81 0.40 18.40
N ARG A 291 -11.14 -0.15 17.36
CA ARG A 291 -10.36 -1.38 17.49
C ARG A 291 -8.85 -1.13 17.56
N SER A 292 -8.34 -0.29 16.69
CA SER A 292 -6.89 -0.13 16.51
C SER A 292 -6.38 1.25 16.89
N TYR A 293 -7.25 2.27 16.86
CA TYR A 293 -6.85 3.60 17.28
C TYR A 293 -6.60 3.66 18.81
N SER A 294 -5.42 4.14 19.20
CA SER A 294 -5.06 4.43 20.59
C SER A 294 -4.17 5.66 20.68
N ARG A 295 -4.56 6.64 21.52
CA ARG A 295 -3.76 7.83 21.80
C ARG A 295 -2.34 7.48 22.27
N GLU A 296 -2.22 6.44 23.10
CA GLU A 296 -0.95 5.97 23.65
C GLU A 296 -0.01 5.45 22.55
N ILE A 297 -0.57 4.72 21.58
CA ILE A 297 0.18 4.20 20.43
C ILE A 297 0.72 5.35 19.59
N PHE A 298 -0.10 6.33 19.26
CA PHE A 298 0.32 7.52 18.53
C PHE A 298 1.38 8.33 19.26
N SER A 299 1.22 8.55 20.58
CA SER A 299 2.20 9.23 21.42
C SER A 299 3.55 8.50 21.44
N LYS A 300 3.51 7.17 21.52
CA LYS A 300 4.71 6.33 21.47
C LYS A 300 5.37 6.37 20.09
N ALA A 301 4.59 6.30 19.01
CA ALA A 301 5.08 6.43 17.65
C ALA A 301 5.77 7.80 17.43
N ALA A 302 5.14 8.89 17.87
CA ALA A 302 5.72 10.22 17.81
C ALA A 302 7.05 10.31 18.59
N SER A 303 7.11 9.75 19.80
CA SER A 303 8.34 9.69 20.62
C SER A 303 9.47 8.88 19.92
N ILE A 304 9.14 7.75 19.29
CA ILE A 304 10.11 6.95 18.52
C ILE A 304 10.58 7.75 17.30
N ALA A 305 9.66 8.36 16.56
CA ALA A 305 9.96 9.14 15.37
C ALA A 305 10.87 10.35 15.71
N GLN A 306 10.61 11.06 16.80
CA GLN A 306 11.44 12.16 17.29
C GLN A 306 12.84 11.67 17.72
N ARG A 307 12.91 10.62 18.55
CA ARG A 307 14.18 10.07 19.08
C ARG A 307 15.12 9.61 17.98
N HIS A 308 14.57 9.02 16.93
CA HIS A 308 15.35 8.49 15.81
C HIS A 308 15.41 9.43 14.60
N MET A 309 14.92 10.66 14.74
CA MET A 309 14.89 11.69 13.67
C MET A 309 14.23 11.19 12.40
N LEU A 310 13.16 10.39 12.52
CA LEU A 310 12.41 9.84 11.37
C LEU A 310 11.49 10.88 10.75
N LYS A 311 11.08 11.88 11.54
CA LYS A 311 10.20 12.98 11.15
C LYS A 311 10.72 14.30 11.70
N SER A 312 10.39 15.39 11.01
CA SER A 312 10.74 16.75 11.47
C SER A 312 9.93 17.14 12.71
N PRO A 313 10.41 18.12 13.51
CA PRO A 313 9.61 18.65 14.63
C PRO A 313 8.22 19.14 14.20
N VAL A 314 8.09 19.74 13.02
CA VAL A 314 6.81 20.21 12.47
C VAL A 314 5.87 19.03 12.19
N ASP A 315 6.39 17.91 11.68
CA ASP A 315 5.62 16.70 11.45
C ASP A 315 5.14 16.08 12.78
N ILE A 316 5.97 16.10 13.81
CA ILE A 316 5.60 15.60 15.15
C ILE A 316 4.49 16.47 15.76
N ASP A 317 4.58 17.81 15.61
CA ASP A 317 3.53 18.73 16.07
C ASP A 317 2.22 18.52 15.29
N ALA A 318 2.30 18.29 13.97
CA ALA A 318 1.13 17.98 13.14
C ALA A 318 0.46 16.67 13.57
N LEU A 319 1.25 15.64 13.91
CA LEU A 319 0.73 14.38 14.42
C LEU A 319 0.03 14.58 15.78
N ALA A 320 0.60 15.37 16.68
CA ALA A 320 -0.02 15.71 17.98
C ALA A 320 -1.34 16.45 17.79
N GLN A 321 -1.40 17.41 16.86
CA GLN A 321 -2.63 18.13 16.52
C GLN A 321 -3.71 17.21 15.94
N LEU A 322 -3.33 16.24 15.10
CA LEU A 322 -4.27 15.23 14.60
C LEU A 322 -4.87 14.43 15.76
N VAL A 323 -4.04 13.91 16.66
CA VAL A 323 -4.48 13.13 17.83
C VAL A 323 -5.43 13.98 18.71
N ASP A 324 -5.11 15.23 18.99
CA ASP A 324 -5.98 16.10 19.77
C ASP A 324 -7.35 16.36 19.09
N ARG A 325 -7.38 16.43 17.76
CA ARG A 325 -8.66 16.51 17.01
C ARG A 325 -9.47 15.23 17.11
N VAL A 326 -8.82 14.09 16.95
CA VAL A 326 -9.47 12.78 17.09
C VAL A 326 -10.08 12.63 18.48
N GLU A 327 -9.34 12.96 19.53
CA GLU A 327 -9.85 12.89 20.92
C GLU A 327 -11.01 13.85 21.18
N LYS A 328 -11.01 15.04 20.57
CA LYS A 328 -12.13 15.98 20.66
C LYS A 328 -13.38 15.42 19.99
N ILE A 329 -13.25 14.81 18.79
CA ILE A 329 -14.37 14.18 18.09
C ILE A 329 -14.94 13.05 18.94
N LYS A 330 -14.10 12.16 19.48
CA LYS A 330 -14.51 11.06 20.38
C LYS A 330 -15.25 11.57 21.62
N ALA A 331 -14.73 12.64 22.26
CA ALA A 331 -15.37 13.22 23.43
C ALA A 331 -16.72 13.85 23.09
N GLN A 332 -16.84 14.50 21.92
CA GLN A 332 -18.11 15.07 21.46
C GLN A 332 -19.13 13.98 21.16
N GLU A 333 -18.74 12.93 20.44
CA GLU A 333 -19.61 11.79 20.13
C GLU A 333 -20.09 11.09 21.42
N ALA A 334 -19.22 10.92 22.41
CA ALA A 334 -19.60 10.35 23.71
C ALA A 334 -20.62 11.23 24.47
N MET A 335 -20.46 12.56 24.45
CA MET A 335 -21.43 13.49 25.04
C MET A 335 -22.79 13.44 24.32
N GLU A 336 -22.80 13.36 23.00
CA GLU A 336 -24.02 13.23 22.21
C GLU A 336 -24.75 11.90 22.51
N GLU A 337 -24.02 10.82 22.74
CA GLU A 337 -24.57 9.52 23.13
C GLU A 337 -25.16 9.57 24.56
N GLU A 338 -24.49 10.23 25.52
CA GLU A 338 -25.03 10.43 26.87
C GLU A 338 -26.32 11.26 26.88
N ASP A 339 -26.41 12.30 26.02
CA ASP A 339 -27.60 13.15 25.89
C ASP A 339 -28.83 12.41 25.32
N LEU A 340 -28.62 11.32 24.56
CA LEU A 340 -29.70 10.52 24.01
C LEU A 340 -30.43 9.65 25.06
N GLY A 341 -29.85 9.45 26.24
CA GLY A 341 -30.42 8.62 27.31
C GLY A 341 -30.49 7.12 26.96
N GLU A 342 -31.47 6.41 27.54
CA GLU A 342 -31.65 4.99 27.21
C GLU A 342 -32.16 4.83 25.79
N VAL A 343 -31.27 4.32 24.91
CA VAL A 343 -31.60 4.03 23.50
C VAL A 343 -32.27 2.65 23.44
N PRO A 344 -33.45 2.52 22.77
CA PRO A 344 -34.10 1.21 22.61
C PRO A 344 -33.18 0.26 21.82
N ASP A 345 -33.22 -1.04 22.19
CA ASP A 345 -32.39 -2.12 21.62
C ASP A 345 -32.50 -2.22 20.08
N ASP A 346 -33.66 -1.83 19.51
CA ASP A 346 -33.89 -1.83 18.07
C ASP A 346 -32.98 -0.83 17.29
N PHE A 347 -32.35 0.11 17.97
CA PHE A 347 -31.41 1.08 17.40
C PHE A 347 -29.95 0.75 17.68
N LEU A 348 -29.69 -0.33 18.44
CA LEU A 348 -28.35 -0.78 18.76
C LEU A 348 -27.89 -1.87 17.79
N ASP A 349 -26.62 -1.81 17.39
CA ASP A 349 -25.98 -2.90 16.65
C ASP A 349 -25.96 -4.17 17.54
N PRO A 350 -26.51 -5.30 17.09
CA PRO A 350 -26.64 -6.50 17.90
C PRO A 350 -25.29 -7.17 18.28
N LEU A 351 -24.19 -6.77 17.63
CA LEU A 351 -22.86 -7.31 17.90
C LEU A 351 -22.01 -6.34 18.73
N LEU A 352 -22.14 -5.04 18.48
CA LEU A 352 -21.28 -4.02 19.10
C LEU A 352 -21.99 -3.28 20.25
N ALA A 353 -23.32 -3.40 20.37
CA ALA A 353 -24.15 -2.67 21.33
C ALA A 353 -23.97 -1.14 21.24
N THR A 354 -23.60 -0.62 20.07
CA THR A 354 -23.47 0.80 19.77
C THR A 354 -24.65 1.26 18.93
N ILE A 355 -24.97 2.57 18.99
CA ILE A 355 -26.06 3.14 18.19
C ILE A 355 -25.76 2.99 16.70
N MET A 356 -26.71 2.37 15.98
CA MET A 356 -26.60 2.22 14.52
C MET A 356 -26.78 3.59 13.85
N ARG A 357 -25.73 4.04 13.16
CA ARG A 357 -25.77 5.24 12.31
C ARG A 357 -25.96 4.77 10.86
N ASP A 358 -26.98 5.28 10.17
CA ASP A 358 -27.37 4.86 8.81
C ASP A 358 -27.54 3.34 8.63
N PRO A 359 -28.37 2.68 9.44
CA PRO A 359 -28.48 1.23 9.38
C PRO A 359 -29.10 0.78 8.05
N VAL A 360 -28.51 -0.26 7.47
CA VAL A 360 -29.03 -0.88 6.23
C VAL A 360 -29.81 -2.15 6.59
N ARG A 361 -30.99 -2.26 5.99
CA ARG A 361 -31.84 -3.45 6.14
C ARG A 361 -31.42 -4.54 5.15
N LEU A 362 -31.01 -5.68 5.65
CA LEU A 362 -30.67 -6.82 4.81
C LEU A 362 -31.94 -7.41 4.17
N PRO A 363 -32.00 -7.56 2.82
CA PRO A 363 -33.20 -8.04 2.14
C PRO A 363 -33.65 -9.44 2.54
N ALA A 364 -32.71 -10.32 2.88
CA ALA A 364 -32.98 -11.72 3.20
C ALA A 364 -33.40 -11.97 4.64
N SER A 365 -32.79 -11.29 5.61
CA SER A 365 -33.06 -11.49 7.06
C SER A 365 -33.93 -10.41 7.66
N LEU A 366 -34.15 -9.30 6.94
CA LEU A 366 -34.80 -8.08 7.41
C LEU A 366 -34.10 -7.44 8.64
N SER A 367 -32.92 -7.94 9.02
CA SER A 367 -32.12 -7.38 10.10
C SER A 367 -31.52 -6.03 9.70
N LEU A 368 -31.44 -5.12 10.65
CA LEU A 368 -30.67 -3.90 10.53
C LEU A 368 -29.21 -4.22 10.87
N ILE A 369 -28.30 -3.72 10.06
CA ILE A 369 -26.86 -3.81 10.31
C ILE A 369 -26.22 -2.45 10.12
N HIS A 370 -25.17 -2.20 10.86
CA HIS A 370 -24.26 -1.09 10.65
C HIS A 370 -23.28 -1.48 9.54
N ILE A 371 -23.08 -0.62 8.55
CA ILE A 371 -22.10 -0.83 7.47
C ILE A 371 -20.82 -0.08 7.78
#